data_2ccb652b21769d536bce32a73f529cb9
#
_entry.id   2ccb652b21769d536bce32a73f529cb9
#
_cell.length_a   1.000
_cell.length_b   1.000
_cell.length_c   1.000
_cell.angle_alpha   90.00
_cell.angle_beta   90.00
_cell.angle_gamma   90.00
#
_symmetry.space_group_name_H-M   'P 1'
#
loop_
_entity.id
_entity.type
_entity.pdbx_description
1 polymer ?
#
loop_
_entity_poly.entity_id
_entity_poly.type
_entity_poly.pdbx_seq_one_letter_code
_entity_poly.pdbx_strand_id
1 'polypeptide(L)'
;MLEELQEHAATGRIAEIYDEIRRFSGVPYVSSLQRHLATLPGVLEWAWDALRPAMVSGAIPETGWRLARSVHLTPAKSPLPIDPAAISGIRNVAANFVRVSPVNLVTGACLAALLNGANPSGPGFADTWIPPAMLPPMPGNIDPQTLPPDQRTVLMRFATEVDGKPFIPALYRQLAHWPAALAWLADELAPRFSAPEIAAARSAFRAAAREAAPDIVARLPRLPPARPPNEPTIQRVLATIDRYAETSPEMTMFGQLILDALR
;
A
#
# COMPACT_ATOMS: atom_id res chain seq x y z
N MET A 1 1.14 10.41 -13.85
CA MET A 1 1.38 10.00 -12.43
C MET A 1 0.72 11.07 -11.56
N LEU A 2 0.08 10.70 -10.45
CA LEU A 2 -0.47 11.71 -9.52
C LEU A 2 0.70 12.49 -8.88
N GLU A 3 0.47 13.76 -8.60
CA GLU A 3 1.40 14.59 -7.86
C GLU A 3 1.52 14.05 -6.42
N GLU A 4 2.73 14.07 -5.86
CA GLU A 4 3.02 13.55 -4.52
C GLU A 4 3.95 14.51 -3.78
N LEU A 5 3.62 14.85 -2.54
CA LEU A 5 4.55 15.56 -1.67
C LEU A 5 5.60 14.58 -1.16
N GLN A 6 6.85 14.77 -1.58
CA GLN A 6 7.95 13.89 -1.17
C GLN A 6 8.25 14.04 0.33
N GLU A 7 8.67 12.94 0.97
CA GLU A 7 8.86 12.91 2.42
C GLU A 7 9.87 13.94 2.92
N HIS A 8 10.96 14.15 2.18
CA HIS A 8 11.99 15.14 2.50
C HIS A 8 11.53 16.60 2.33
N ALA A 9 10.46 16.83 1.59
CA ALA A 9 9.87 18.16 1.38
C ALA A 9 8.70 18.44 2.35
N ALA A 10 8.26 17.45 3.11
CA ALA A 10 7.20 17.63 4.10
C ALA A 10 7.71 18.44 5.30
N THR A 11 6.91 19.40 5.75
CA THR A 11 7.22 20.25 6.90
C THR A 11 6.01 20.38 7.84
N GLY A 12 6.23 20.86 9.07
CA GLY A 12 5.16 21.12 10.04
C GLY A 12 4.26 19.90 10.28
N ARG A 13 2.96 20.12 10.30
CA ARG A 13 1.95 19.07 10.61
C ARG A 13 2.01 17.90 9.65
N ILE A 14 2.31 18.09 8.37
CA ILE A 14 2.41 17.00 7.40
C ILE A 14 3.62 16.10 7.72
N ALA A 15 4.76 16.67 8.11
CA ALA A 15 5.92 15.88 8.52
C ALA A 15 5.62 15.02 9.77
N GLU A 16 4.92 15.59 10.76
CA GLU A 16 4.46 14.86 11.95
C GLU A 16 3.54 13.69 11.59
N ILE A 17 2.58 13.93 10.69
CA ILE A 17 1.67 12.88 10.19
C ILE A 17 2.45 11.78 9.48
N TYR A 18 3.44 12.12 8.66
CA TYR A 18 4.28 11.16 7.98
C TYR A 18 5.09 10.29 8.96
N ASP A 19 5.60 10.89 10.05
CA ASP A 19 6.29 10.16 11.14
C ASP A 19 5.34 9.17 11.83
N GLU A 20 4.13 9.58 12.15
CA GLU A 20 3.12 8.71 12.73
C GLU A 20 2.71 7.58 11.79
N ILE A 21 2.49 7.87 10.49
CA ILE A 21 2.16 6.85 9.49
C ILE A 21 3.26 5.78 9.43
N ARG A 22 4.53 6.17 9.33
CA ARG A 22 5.66 5.24 9.34
C ARG A 22 5.67 4.38 10.61
N ARG A 23 5.54 5.04 11.76
CA ARG A 23 5.56 4.37 13.07
C ARG A 23 4.47 3.32 13.20
N PHE A 24 3.22 3.67 12.90
CA PHE A 24 2.07 2.77 13.10
C PHE A 24 1.94 1.72 12.00
N SER A 25 2.45 1.97 10.82
CA SER A 25 2.54 0.97 9.75
C SER A 25 3.77 0.05 9.89
N GLY A 26 4.78 0.44 10.69
CA GLY A 26 6.02 -0.31 10.90
C GLY A 26 6.90 -0.40 9.64
N VAL A 27 6.84 0.62 8.76
CA VAL A 27 7.63 0.71 7.53
C VAL A 27 8.34 2.06 7.43
N PRO A 28 9.54 2.15 6.81
CA PRO A 28 10.37 3.35 6.81
C PRO A 28 9.96 4.42 5.78
N TYR A 29 8.77 4.35 5.22
CA TYR A 29 8.31 5.27 4.18
C TYR A 29 6.80 5.52 4.24
N VAL A 30 6.36 6.59 3.58
CA VAL A 30 4.96 6.97 3.41
C VAL A 30 4.49 6.58 2.01
N SER A 31 3.36 5.91 1.91
CA SER A 31 2.83 5.44 0.63
C SER A 31 2.34 6.59 -0.26
N SER A 32 2.32 6.33 -1.55
CA SER A 32 1.88 7.28 -2.58
C SER A 32 0.49 7.85 -2.33
N LEU A 33 -0.45 7.06 -1.78
CA LEU A 33 -1.79 7.57 -1.43
C LEU A 33 -1.70 8.76 -0.47
N GLN A 34 -1.02 8.60 0.66
CA GLN A 34 -0.91 9.66 1.68
C GLN A 34 -0.08 10.84 1.16
N ARG A 35 0.98 10.57 0.39
CA ARG A 35 1.77 11.63 -0.24
C ARG A 35 0.98 12.42 -1.28
N HIS A 36 0.04 11.77 -2.00
CA HIS A 36 -0.88 12.49 -2.87
C HIS A 36 -1.90 13.30 -2.07
N LEU A 37 -2.51 12.74 -1.01
CA LEU A 37 -3.44 13.49 -0.16
C LEU A 37 -2.79 14.74 0.43
N ALA A 38 -1.49 14.72 0.70
CA ALA A 38 -0.73 15.87 1.20
C ALA A 38 -0.57 17.01 0.17
N THR A 39 -0.80 16.76 -1.13
CA THR A 39 -0.82 17.84 -2.14
C THR A 39 -2.15 18.57 -2.20
N LEU A 40 -3.19 18.04 -1.54
CA LEU A 40 -4.52 18.64 -1.48
C LEU A 40 -4.65 19.39 -0.15
N PRO A 41 -4.84 20.71 -0.16
CA PRO A 41 -4.81 21.53 1.06
C PRO A 41 -5.75 21.03 2.17
N GLY A 42 -5.20 20.68 3.33
CA GLY A 42 -5.92 20.23 4.51
C GLY A 42 -6.52 18.81 4.44
N VAL A 43 -6.37 18.10 3.30
CA VAL A 43 -7.00 16.78 3.10
C VAL A 43 -6.29 15.68 3.89
N LEU A 44 -4.96 15.66 3.87
CA LEU A 44 -4.22 14.66 4.64
C LEU A 44 -4.44 14.85 6.14
N GLU A 45 -4.40 16.10 6.61
CA GLU A 45 -4.63 16.43 8.01
C GLU A 45 -6.02 16.01 8.47
N TRP A 46 -7.05 16.33 7.69
CA TRP A 46 -8.43 15.91 7.99
C TRP A 46 -8.55 14.39 8.00
N ALA A 47 -8.02 13.70 6.98
CA ALA A 47 -8.07 12.25 6.87
C ALA A 47 -7.32 11.57 8.03
N TRP A 48 -6.16 12.12 8.42
CA TRP A 48 -5.37 11.59 9.52
C TRP A 48 -6.08 11.79 10.86
N ASP A 49 -6.56 12.99 11.14
CA ASP A 49 -7.27 13.30 12.39
C ASP A 49 -8.51 12.41 12.56
N ALA A 50 -9.21 12.09 11.45
CA ALA A 50 -10.35 11.19 11.45
C ALA A 50 -9.95 9.73 11.73
N LEU A 51 -8.90 9.21 11.09
CA LEU A 51 -8.53 7.78 11.14
C LEU A 51 -7.44 7.46 12.16
N ARG A 52 -6.76 8.46 12.71
CA ARG A 52 -5.68 8.29 13.68
C ARG A 52 -6.05 7.38 14.86
N PRO A 53 -7.23 7.50 15.50
CA PRO A 53 -7.60 6.60 16.59
C PRO A 53 -7.59 5.12 16.19
N ALA A 54 -8.04 4.79 14.98
CA ALA A 54 -8.03 3.43 14.45
C ALA A 54 -6.63 2.95 14.02
N MET A 55 -5.74 3.88 13.63
CA MET A 55 -4.34 3.55 13.33
C MET A 55 -3.56 3.29 14.60
N VAL A 56 -3.66 4.17 15.59
CA VAL A 56 -2.91 4.11 16.87
C VAL A 56 -3.31 2.90 17.70
N SER A 57 -4.57 2.49 17.64
CA SER A 57 -5.08 1.30 18.35
C SER A 57 -4.76 -0.02 17.65
N GLY A 58 -4.19 0.01 16.45
CA GLY A 58 -3.96 -1.20 15.64
C GLY A 58 -5.20 -1.69 14.86
N ALA A 59 -6.36 -1.08 15.02
CA ALA A 59 -7.58 -1.57 14.37
C ALA A 59 -7.47 -1.63 12.84
N ILE A 60 -6.88 -0.62 12.20
CA ILE A 60 -6.61 -0.61 10.76
C ILE A 60 -5.45 -1.55 10.42
N PRO A 61 -4.24 -1.45 11.02
CA PRO A 61 -3.11 -2.30 10.68
C PRO A 61 -3.42 -3.80 10.84
N GLU A 62 -3.93 -4.21 11.99
CA GLU A 62 -4.22 -5.62 12.26
C GLU A 62 -5.31 -6.19 11.35
N THR A 63 -6.33 -5.38 11.02
CA THR A 63 -7.34 -5.77 10.03
C THR A 63 -6.68 -6.01 8.68
N GLY A 64 -5.85 -5.10 8.19
CA GLY A 64 -5.13 -5.25 6.94
C GLY A 64 -4.28 -6.52 6.93
N TRP A 65 -3.49 -6.76 7.97
CA TRP A 65 -2.63 -7.96 8.05
C TRP A 65 -3.44 -9.26 8.20
N ARG A 66 -4.56 -9.25 8.90
CA ARG A 66 -5.45 -10.41 9.00
C ARG A 66 -6.05 -10.75 7.64
N LEU A 67 -6.51 -9.76 6.90
CA LEU A 67 -7.03 -9.94 5.54
C LEU A 67 -5.94 -10.43 4.57
N ALA A 68 -4.71 -9.90 4.68
CA ALA A 68 -3.58 -10.37 3.87
C ALA A 68 -3.27 -11.86 4.12
N ARG A 69 -3.30 -12.29 5.39
CA ARG A 69 -3.08 -13.71 5.73
C ARG A 69 -4.17 -14.67 5.25
N SER A 70 -5.38 -14.18 4.98
CA SER A 70 -6.45 -15.02 4.41
C SER A 70 -6.35 -15.22 2.89
N VAL A 71 -5.44 -14.51 2.23
CA VAL A 71 -5.22 -14.70 0.79
C VAL A 71 -4.25 -15.86 0.59
N HIS A 72 -4.74 -16.92 -0.05
CA HIS A 72 -3.94 -18.09 -0.38
C HIS A 72 -3.71 -18.14 -1.89
N LEU A 73 -2.46 -18.22 -2.28
CA LEU A 73 -2.05 -18.31 -3.68
C LEU A 73 -1.18 -19.55 -3.88
N THR A 74 -1.27 -20.13 -5.06
CA THR A 74 -0.35 -21.21 -5.45
C THR A 74 1.09 -20.68 -5.41
N PRO A 75 2.02 -21.31 -4.69
CA PRO A 75 3.42 -20.88 -4.65
C PRO A 75 4.07 -20.83 -6.03
N ALA A 76 5.20 -20.15 -6.15
CA ALA A 76 6.04 -20.22 -7.34
C ALA A 76 6.54 -21.65 -7.55
N LYS A 77 6.69 -22.04 -8.80
CA LYS A 77 7.10 -23.44 -9.15
C LYS A 77 8.58 -23.68 -8.92
N SER A 78 9.37 -22.67 -9.07
CA SER A 78 10.83 -22.76 -8.97
C SER A 78 11.35 -21.90 -7.82
N PRO A 79 12.39 -22.32 -7.10
CA PRO A 79 13.06 -21.44 -6.14
C PRO A 79 13.67 -20.24 -6.87
N LEU A 80 13.73 -19.10 -6.19
CA LEU A 80 14.31 -17.88 -6.73
C LEU A 80 15.83 -18.06 -6.89
N PRO A 81 16.39 -18.03 -8.13
CA PRO A 81 17.82 -18.20 -8.37
C PRO A 81 18.56 -16.90 -8.07
N ILE A 82 18.90 -16.64 -6.82
CA ILE A 82 19.58 -15.42 -6.40
C ILE A 82 20.89 -15.68 -5.70
N ASP A 83 21.80 -14.72 -5.89
CA ASP A 83 22.97 -14.57 -5.04
C ASP A 83 22.55 -14.43 -3.58
N PRO A 84 23.09 -15.22 -2.64
CA PRO A 84 22.82 -15.08 -1.21
C PRO A 84 22.98 -13.63 -0.70
N ALA A 85 23.86 -12.84 -1.27
CA ALA A 85 24.06 -11.43 -0.92
C ALA A 85 22.82 -10.56 -1.26
N ALA A 86 22.04 -10.93 -2.26
CA ALA A 86 20.82 -10.20 -2.67
C ALA A 86 19.59 -10.58 -1.85
N ILE A 87 19.58 -11.76 -1.21
CA ILE A 87 18.41 -12.31 -0.49
C ILE A 87 17.87 -11.31 0.54
N SER A 88 18.76 -10.72 1.34
CA SER A 88 18.36 -9.79 2.41
C SER A 88 17.65 -8.55 1.85
N GLY A 89 18.18 -7.97 0.76
CA GLY A 89 17.59 -6.80 0.13
C GLY A 89 16.24 -7.10 -0.51
N ILE A 90 16.12 -8.19 -1.26
CA ILE A 90 14.86 -8.61 -1.89
C ILE A 90 13.79 -8.93 -0.84
N ARG A 91 14.18 -9.69 0.21
CA ARG A 91 13.29 -9.98 1.33
C ARG A 91 12.80 -8.71 2.01
N ASN A 92 13.68 -7.73 2.22
CA ASN A 92 13.32 -6.46 2.83
C ASN A 92 12.31 -5.68 1.98
N VAL A 93 12.53 -5.57 0.67
CA VAL A 93 11.56 -4.95 -0.25
C VAL A 93 10.21 -5.65 -0.16
N ALA A 94 10.15 -6.96 -0.37
CA ALA A 94 8.91 -7.72 -0.34
C ALA A 94 8.18 -7.58 1.02
N ALA A 95 8.92 -7.67 2.15
CA ALA A 95 8.36 -7.54 3.49
C ALA A 95 7.73 -6.18 3.74
N ASN A 96 8.33 -5.09 3.26
CA ASN A 96 7.79 -3.75 3.38
C ASN A 96 6.44 -3.62 2.64
N PHE A 97 6.34 -4.13 1.41
CA PHE A 97 5.07 -4.08 0.66
C PHE A 97 4.00 -4.98 1.28
N VAL A 98 4.35 -6.19 1.72
CA VAL A 98 3.41 -7.09 2.42
C VAL A 98 2.88 -6.46 3.70
N ARG A 99 3.70 -5.68 4.38
CA ARG A 99 3.30 -4.99 5.61
C ARG A 99 2.39 -3.79 5.36
N VAL A 100 2.75 -2.90 4.43
CA VAL A 100 2.05 -1.61 4.29
C VAL A 100 0.87 -1.65 3.33
N SER A 101 0.92 -2.45 2.25
CA SER A 101 -0.14 -2.42 1.23
C SER A 101 -1.52 -2.81 1.77
N PRO A 102 -1.66 -3.83 2.63
CA PRO A 102 -2.96 -4.15 3.23
C PRO A 102 -3.44 -3.06 4.21
N VAL A 103 -2.52 -2.40 4.92
CA VAL A 103 -2.87 -1.26 5.80
C VAL A 103 -3.43 -0.11 4.97
N ASN A 104 -2.78 0.22 3.86
CA ASN A 104 -3.25 1.27 2.95
C ASN A 104 -4.62 0.94 2.33
N LEU A 105 -4.85 -0.32 1.98
CA LEU A 105 -6.13 -0.76 1.43
C LEU A 105 -7.27 -0.54 2.43
N VAL A 106 -7.08 -0.94 3.70
CA VAL A 106 -8.09 -0.73 4.76
C VAL A 106 -8.22 0.75 5.10
N THR A 107 -7.11 1.51 5.17
CA THR A 107 -7.13 2.97 5.37
C THR A 107 -7.96 3.66 4.29
N GLY A 108 -7.73 3.32 3.02
CA GLY A 108 -8.50 3.85 1.89
C GLY A 108 -9.98 3.49 1.98
N ALA A 109 -10.31 2.25 2.34
CA ALA A 109 -11.70 1.82 2.51
C ALA A 109 -12.42 2.59 3.66
N CYS A 110 -11.75 2.79 4.79
CA CYS A 110 -12.29 3.59 5.90
C CYS A 110 -12.47 5.06 5.49
N LEU A 111 -11.49 5.64 4.79
CA LEU A 111 -11.58 7.02 4.30
C LEU A 111 -12.73 7.16 3.30
N ALA A 112 -12.90 6.21 2.37
CA ALA A 112 -14.02 6.22 1.44
C ALA A 112 -15.37 6.12 2.14
N ALA A 113 -15.48 5.29 3.19
CA ALA A 113 -16.71 5.20 4.00
C ALA A 113 -17.06 6.54 4.67
N LEU A 114 -16.07 7.23 5.25
CA LEU A 114 -16.25 8.57 5.84
C LEU A 114 -16.69 9.60 4.79
N LEU A 115 -16.05 9.63 3.64
CA LEU A 115 -16.37 10.57 2.55
C LEU A 115 -17.74 10.31 1.93
N ASN A 116 -18.23 9.06 1.99
CA ASN A 116 -19.58 8.67 1.58
C ASN A 116 -20.63 8.83 2.71
N GLY A 117 -20.31 9.54 3.77
CA GLY A 117 -21.27 9.93 4.81
C GLY A 117 -21.41 8.97 5.98
N ALA A 118 -20.53 7.98 6.14
CA ALA A 118 -20.48 7.21 7.37
C ALA A 118 -20.18 8.13 8.58
N ASN A 119 -20.97 8.01 9.63
CA ASN A 119 -20.91 8.92 10.79
C ASN A 119 -20.26 8.23 11.99
N PRO A 120 -19.01 8.60 12.35
CA PRO A 120 -18.34 8.10 13.54
C PRO A 120 -19.07 8.58 14.80
N SER A 121 -19.42 7.65 15.68
CA SER A 121 -20.13 7.95 16.94
C SER A 121 -19.78 6.97 18.06
N GLY A 122 -18.74 6.16 17.87
CA GLY A 122 -18.36 5.10 18.78
C GLY A 122 -17.57 5.57 20.00
N PRO A 123 -17.29 4.66 20.93
CA PRO A 123 -16.54 4.94 22.16
C PRO A 123 -15.04 5.13 21.93
N GLY A 124 -14.56 4.96 20.70
CA GLY A 124 -13.13 4.91 20.38
C GLY A 124 -12.53 3.49 20.51
N PHE A 125 -11.22 3.45 20.62
CA PHE A 125 -10.43 2.21 20.71
C PHE A 125 -9.59 2.23 21.98
N ALA A 126 -9.19 1.05 22.46
CA ALA A 126 -8.23 0.96 23.58
C ALA A 126 -6.82 1.32 23.12
N ASP A 127 -6.09 2.09 23.93
CA ASP A 127 -4.76 2.64 23.60
C ASP A 127 -3.58 1.71 23.96
N THR A 128 -3.81 0.40 24.05
CA THR A 128 -2.79 -0.56 24.52
C THR A 128 -2.00 -1.24 23.41
N TRP A 129 -2.26 -0.90 22.15
CA TRP A 129 -1.59 -1.55 21.02
C TRP A 129 -0.16 -1.00 20.81
N ILE A 130 0.78 -1.94 20.65
CA ILE A 130 2.17 -1.63 20.37
C ILE A 130 2.42 -1.94 18.90
N PRO A 131 2.80 -0.95 18.07
CA PRO A 131 3.12 -1.20 16.67
C PRO A 131 4.35 -2.10 16.53
N PRO A 132 4.44 -2.90 15.46
CA PRO A 132 5.61 -3.72 15.22
C PRO A 132 6.85 -2.86 15.00
N ALA A 133 8.02 -3.44 15.27
CA ALA A 133 9.29 -2.80 14.94
C ALA A 133 9.33 -2.40 13.46
N MET A 134 9.89 -1.22 13.19
CA MET A 134 10.06 -0.71 11.83
C MET A 134 10.98 -1.61 11.03
N LEU A 135 10.57 -1.93 9.80
CA LEU A 135 11.42 -2.66 8.85
C LEU A 135 12.61 -1.79 8.40
N PRO A 136 13.71 -2.41 7.95
CA PRO A 136 14.83 -1.68 7.39
C PRO A 136 14.45 -0.84 6.16
N PRO A 137 15.21 0.23 5.84
CA PRO A 137 15.02 1.02 4.63
C PRO A 137 15.14 0.17 3.36
N MET A 138 14.38 0.55 2.34
CA MET A 138 14.42 -0.06 1.02
C MET A 138 15.25 0.80 0.06
N PRO A 139 15.78 0.22 -1.03
CA PRO A 139 16.37 1.00 -2.11
C PRO A 139 15.31 1.91 -2.77
N GLY A 140 15.74 3.00 -3.37
CA GLY A 140 14.85 3.89 -4.11
C GLY A 140 14.25 3.22 -5.35
N ASN A 141 13.17 3.80 -5.86
CA ASN A 141 12.59 3.36 -7.12
C ASN A 141 13.53 3.65 -8.28
N ILE A 142 13.86 2.64 -9.08
CA ILE A 142 14.59 2.85 -10.33
C ILE A 142 13.67 3.55 -11.34
N ASP A 143 14.19 4.55 -12.03
CA ASP A 143 13.56 5.09 -13.22
C ASP A 143 13.76 4.12 -14.38
N PRO A 144 12.70 3.59 -15.01
CA PRO A 144 12.83 2.66 -16.14
C PRO A 144 13.69 3.21 -17.29
N GLN A 145 13.73 4.53 -17.46
CA GLN A 145 14.53 5.16 -18.53
C GLN A 145 16.04 5.07 -18.31
N THR A 146 16.48 4.85 -17.07
CA THR A 146 17.92 4.73 -16.72
C THR A 146 18.44 3.30 -16.86
N LEU A 147 17.55 2.32 -17.06
CA LEU A 147 17.93 0.91 -17.20
C LEU A 147 18.48 0.59 -18.60
N PRO A 148 19.40 -0.39 -18.70
CA PRO A 148 19.75 -1.03 -19.96
C PRO A 148 18.51 -1.54 -20.70
N PRO A 149 18.49 -1.57 -22.06
CA PRO A 149 17.30 -1.92 -22.84
C PRO A 149 16.71 -3.30 -22.51
N ASP A 150 17.54 -4.30 -22.26
CA ASP A 150 17.15 -5.66 -21.88
C ASP A 150 16.46 -5.69 -20.51
N GLN A 151 17.02 -5.05 -19.50
CA GLN A 151 16.43 -4.96 -18.17
C GLN A 151 15.14 -4.13 -18.18
N ARG A 152 15.10 -3.06 -18.98
CA ARG A 152 13.88 -2.28 -19.18
C ARG A 152 12.77 -3.14 -19.78
N THR A 153 13.08 -3.98 -20.77
CA THR A 153 12.13 -4.90 -21.38
C THR A 153 11.55 -5.87 -20.35
N VAL A 154 12.38 -6.42 -19.48
CA VAL A 154 11.94 -7.27 -18.38
C VAL A 154 11.02 -6.50 -17.42
N LEU A 155 11.43 -5.30 -16.99
CA LEU A 155 10.64 -4.49 -16.07
C LEU A 155 9.27 -4.09 -16.66
N MET A 156 9.20 -3.83 -17.96
CA MET A 156 7.95 -3.50 -18.64
C MET A 156 6.91 -4.63 -18.64
N ARG A 157 7.30 -5.89 -18.41
CA ARG A 157 6.35 -7.01 -18.26
C ARG A 157 5.46 -6.89 -17.02
N PHE A 158 5.84 -6.03 -16.05
CA PHE A 158 5.06 -5.72 -14.86
C PHE A 158 4.23 -4.42 -15.01
N ALA A 159 4.26 -3.82 -16.19
CA ALA A 159 3.47 -2.62 -16.42
C ALA A 159 1.98 -2.96 -16.49
N THR A 160 1.16 -2.17 -15.80
CA THR A 160 -0.28 -2.11 -15.99
C THR A 160 -0.62 -0.82 -16.74
N GLU A 161 -1.84 -0.71 -17.23
CA GLU A 161 -2.32 0.53 -17.83
C GLU A 161 -3.06 1.35 -16.77
N VAL A 162 -2.64 2.61 -16.61
CA VAL A 162 -3.31 3.58 -15.76
C VAL A 162 -3.48 4.88 -16.53
N ASP A 163 -4.72 5.33 -16.73
CA ASP A 163 -5.09 6.51 -17.53
C ASP A 163 -4.50 6.46 -18.96
N GLY A 164 -4.55 5.30 -19.61
CA GLY A 164 -4.01 5.09 -20.94
C GLY A 164 -2.48 5.12 -21.05
N LYS A 165 -1.76 5.04 -19.93
CA LYS A 165 -0.30 5.05 -19.89
C LYS A 165 0.25 3.85 -19.11
N PRO A 166 1.39 3.30 -19.55
CA PRO A 166 2.08 2.25 -18.79
C PRO A 166 2.45 2.76 -17.39
N PHE A 167 2.10 1.98 -16.38
CA PHE A 167 2.44 2.22 -14.99
C PHE A 167 3.11 0.98 -14.40
N ILE A 168 4.28 1.15 -13.83
CA ILE A 168 5.02 0.08 -13.16
C ILE A 168 4.96 0.33 -11.64
N PRO A 169 4.34 -0.57 -10.87
CA PRO A 169 4.28 -0.46 -9.42
C PRO A 169 5.66 -0.41 -8.75
N ALA A 170 5.73 0.29 -7.61
CA ALA A 170 6.99 0.54 -6.92
C ALA A 170 7.73 -0.73 -6.49
N LEU A 171 7.01 -1.80 -6.13
CA LEU A 171 7.60 -3.10 -5.81
C LEU A 171 8.58 -3.56 -6.90
N TYR A 172 8.16 -3.57 -8.14
CA TYR A 172 8.99 -4.05 -9.25
C TYR A 172 10.10 -3.08 -9.61
N ARG A 173 9.88 -1.78 -9.48
CA ARG A 173 10.89 -0.75 -9.69
C ARG A 173 12.02 -0.83 -8.64
N GLN A 174 11.71 -1.23 -7.42
CA GLN A 174 12.72 -1.47 -6.39
C GLN A 174 13.42 -2.81 -6.59
N LEU A 175 12.71 -3.85 -7.02
CA LEU A 175 13.31 -5.14 -7.35
C LEU A 175 14.23 -5.09 -8.58
N ALA A 176 14.13 -4.07 -9.41
CA ALA A 176 15.04 -3.85 -10.53
C ALA A 176 16.51 -3.59 -10.13
N HIS A 177 16.79 -3.35 -8.84
CA HIS A 177 18.17 -3.38 -8.32
C HIS A 177 18.82 -4.76 -8.38
N TRP A 178 18.05 -5.82 -8.58
CA TRP A 178 18.51 -7.22 -8.70
C TRP A 178 18.00 -7.83 -10.02
N PRO A 179 18.71 -7.59 -11.15
CA PRO A 179 18.23 -7.96 -12.49
C PRO A 179 17.90 -9.45 -12.65
N ALA A 180 18.72 -10.34 -12.08
CA ALA A 180 18.46 -11.78 -12.13
C ALA A 180 17.17 -12.18 -11.42
N ALA A 181 16.91 -11.60 -10.23
CA ALA A 181 15.67 -11.80 -9.50
C ALA A 181 14.46 -11.23 -10.24
N LEU A 182 14.60 -10.04 -10.83
CA LEU A 182 13.55 -9.41 -11.63
C LEU A 182 13.21 -10.26 -12.86
N ALA A 183 14.20 -10.83 -13.54
CA ALA A 183 13.99 -11.72 -14.70
C ALA A 183 13.20 -12.97 -14.28
N TRP A 184 13.60 -13.63 -13.19
CA TRP A 184 12.87 -14.79 -12.66
C TRP A 184 11.43 -14.43 -12.28
N LEU A 185 11.21 -13.30 -11.59
CA LEU A 185 9.89 -12.81 -11.24
C LEU A 185 9.03 -12.57 -12.49
N ALA A 186 9.64 -12.02 -13.56
CA ALA A 186 8.94 -11.81 -14.82
C ALA A 186 8.51 -13.13 -15.48
N ASP A 187 9.29 -14.18 -15.36
CA ASP A 187 8.97 -15.49 -15.93
C ASP A 187 7.93 -16.25 -15.07
N GLU A 188 8.05 -16.21 -13.76
CA GLU A 188 7.18 -16.96 -12.86
C GLU A 188 5.87 -16.22 -12.51
N LEU A 189 5.92 -14.91 -12.33
CA LEU A 189 4.80 -14.14 -11.78
C LEU A 189 4.05 -13.29 -12.83
N ALA A 190 4.74 -12.68 -13.80
CA ALA A 190 4.06 -11.82 -14.76
C ALA A 190 2.95 -12.56 -15.56
N PRO A 191 3.13 -13.82 -15.99
CA PRO A 191 2.06 -14.56 -16.65
C PRO A 191 0.81 -14.79 -15.76
N ARG A 192 0.97 -14.70 -14.45
CA ARG A 192 -0.12 -14.91 -13.49
C ARG A 192 -0.98 -13.68 -13.27
N PHE A 193 -0.55 -12.48 -13.67
CA PHE A 193 -1.29 -11.23 -13.43
C PHE A 193 -2.71 -11.26 -13.98
N SER A 194 -2.90 -11.88 -15.13
CA SER A 194 -4.21 -12.05 -15.76
C SER A 194 -4.90 -13.39 -15.42
N ALA A 195 -4.28 -14.22 -14.58
CA ALA A 195 -4.87 -15.50 -14.22
C ALA A 195 -6.18 -15.30 -13.42
N PRO A 196 -7.24 -16.09 -13.71
CA PRO A 196 -8.53 -15.96 -13.02
C PRO A 196 -8.42 -16.06 -11.50
N GLU A 197 -7.54 -16.92 -10.97
CA GLU A 197 -7.32 -17.05 -9.52
C GLU A 197 -6.79 -15.75 -8.90
N ILE A 198 -5.86 -15.05 -9.58
CA ILE A 198 -5.28 -13.80 -9.10
C ILE A 198 -6.32 -12.67 -9.19
N ALA A 199 -7.10 -12.63 -10.27
CA ALA A 199 -8.18 -11.66 -10.42
C ALA A 199 -9.25 -11.85 -9.34
N ALA A 200 -9.63 -13.09 -9.05
CA ALA A 200 -10.58 -13.42 -7.98
C ALA A 200 -10.04 -13.08 -6.59
N ALA A 201 -8.79 -13.43 -6.29
CA ALA A 201 -8.15 -13.12 -5.01
C ALA A 201 -8.03 -11.60 -4.80
N ARG A 202 -7.66 -10.84 -5.84
CA ARG A 202 -7.60 -9.38 -5.82
C ARG A 202 -8.95 -8.76 -5.51
N SER A 203 -10.01 -9.22 -6.20
CA SER A 203 -11.38 -8.76 -5.98
C SER A 203 -11.89 -9.09 -4.58
N ALA A 204 -11.64 -10.31 -4.11
CA ALA A 204 -12.03 -10.76 -2.77
C ALA A 204 -11.32 -9.94 -1.67
N PHE A 205 -10.03 -9.65 -1.84
CA PHE A 205 -9.26 -8.86 -0.87
C PHE A 205 -9.79 -7.42 -0.78
N ARG A 206 -10.09 -6.79 -1.93
CA ARG A 206 -10.71 -5.46 -1.99
C ARG A 206 -12.09 -5.45 -1.32
N ALA A 207 -12.92 -6.44 -1.62
CA ALA A 207 -14.25 -6.59 -1.03
C ALA A 207 -14.16 -6.71 0.50
N ALA A 208 -13.29 -7.59 1.00
CA ALA A 208 -13.09 -7.79 2.43
C ALA A 208 -12.61 -6.52 3.17
N ALA A 209 -11.75 -5.70 2.53
CA ALA A 209 -11.35 -4.42 3.10
C ALA A 209 -12.54 -3.43 3.17
N ARG A 210 -13.37 -3.38 2.12
CA ARG A 210 -14.58 -2.55 2.09
C ARG A 210 -15.62 -3.01 3.11
N GLU A 211 -15.77 -4.31 3.30
CA GLU A 211 -16.66 -4.91 4.31
C GLU A 211 -16.24 -4.59 5.76
N ALA A 212 -14.92 -4.60 6.01
CA ALA A 212 -14.39 -4.31 7.35
C ALA A 212 -14.46 -2.81 7.72
N ALA A 213 -14.47 -1.91 6.75
CA ALA A 213 -14.38 -0.47 6.98
C ALA A 213 -15.55 0.12 7.79
N PRO A 214 -16.83 -0.22 7.56
CA PRO A 214 -17.95 0.30 8.36
C PRO A 214 -17.81 0.02 9.85
N ASP A 215 -17.39 -1.17 10.23
CA ASP A 215 -17.22 -1.55 11.65
C ASP A 215 -16.11 -0.76 12.32
N ILE A 216 -15.02 -0.51 11.60
CA ILE A 216 -13.92 0.33 12.09
C ILE A 216 -14.40 1.77 12.24
N VAL A 217 -15.08 2.32 11.22
CA VAL A 217 -15.59 3.69 11.23
C VAL A 217 -16.64 3.90 12.32
N ALA A 218 -17.55 2.97 12.52
CA ALA A 218 -18.56 3.06 13.56
C ALA A 218 -17.97 3.16 14.98
N ARG A 219 -16.78 2.60 15.21
CA ARG A 219 -16.07 2.66 16.50
C ARG A 219 -15.28 3.94 16.70
N LEU A 220 -14.99 4.70 15.64
CA LEU A 220 -14.28 5.97 15.77
C LEU A 220 -15.06 6.92 16.68
N PRO A 221 -14.39 7.73 17.50
CA PRO A 221 -15.03 8.79 18.24
C PRO A 221 -15.62 9.82 17.26
N ARG A 222 -16.57 10.61 17.75
CA ARG A 222 -17.12 11.70 16.95
C ARG A 222 -15.99 12.56 16.38
N LEU A 223 -16.04 12.81 15.07
CA LEU A 223 -15.02 13.61 14.39
C LEU A 223 -14.87 14.99 15.06
N PRO A 224 -13.64 15.49 15.17
CA PRO A 224 -13.41 16.86 15.58
C PRO A 224 -14.09 17.83 14.59
N PRO A 225 -14.36 19.08 14.98
CA PRO A 225 -15.09 20.05 14.16
C PRO A 225 -14.33 20.52 12.89
N ALA A 226 -13.21 19.88 12.54
CA ALA A 226 -12.51 20.14 11.30
C ALA A 226 -13.45 19.92 10.10
N ARG A 227 -13.55 20.93 9.26
CA ARG A 227 -14.45 20.89 8.11
C ARG A 227 -13.99 19.82 7.11
N PRO A 228 -14.86 18.89 6.69
CA PRO A 228 -14.51 17.94 5.66
C PRO A 228 -14.17 18.65 4.34
N PRO A 229 -13.44 17.99 3.42
CA PRO A 229 -13.17 18.53 2.09
C PRO A 229 -14.48 18.90 1.37
N ASN A 230 -14.41 19.85 0.44
CA ASN A 230 -15.56 20.20 -0.42
C ASN A 230 -15.86 19.08 -1.42
N GLU A 231 -17.06 19.07 -1.98
CA GLU A 231 -17.54 18.02 -2.89
C GLU A 231 -16.59 17.72 -4.06
N PRO A 232 -16.04 18.68 -4.82
CA PRO A 232 -15.08 18.39 -5.88
C PRO A 232 -13.80 17.70 -5.37
N THR A 233 -13.34 18.04 -4.18
CA THR A 233 -12.18 17.40 -3.54
C THR A 233 -12.52 15.99 -3.08
N ILE A 234 -13.72 15.77 -2.51
CA ILE A 234 -14.21 14.43 -2.14
C ILE A 234 -14.17 13.50 -3.35
N GLN A 235 -14.73 13.90 -4.48
CA GLN A 235 -14.76 13.08 -5.69
C GLN A 235 -13.35 12.75 -6.19
N ARG A 236 -12.42 13.70 -6.13
CA ARG A 236 -11.01 13.47 -6.48
C ARG A 236 -10.35 12.46 -5.54
N VAL A 237 -10.59 12.57 -4.25
CA VAL A 237 -10.04 11.64 -3.24
C VAL A 237 -10.61 10.24 -3.43
N LEU A 238 -11.91 10.08 -3.64
CA LEU A 238 -12.55 8.80 -3.90
C LEU A 238 -11.98 8.12 -5.15
N ALA A 239 -11.85 8.85 -6.26
CA ALA A 239 -11.22 8.33 -7.47
C ALA A 239 -9.76 7.90 -7.24
N THR A 240 -9.03 8.66 -6.41
CA THR A 240 -7.65 8.32 -6.03
C THR A 240 -7.62 7.03 -5.20
N ILE A 241 -8.50 6.88 -4.20
CA ILE A 241 -8.60 5.67 -3.38
C ILE A 241 -8.90 4.46 -4.25
N ASP A 242 -9.86 4.55 -5.17
CA ASP A 242 -10.20 3.45 -6.08
C ASP A 242 -9.00 3.03 -6.93
N ARG A 243 -8.26 4.00 -7.46
CA ARG A 243 -7.04 3.75 -8.23
C ARG A 243 -5.97 3.01 -7.42
N TYR A 244 -5.68 3.43 -6.19
CA TYR A 244 -4.72 2.74 -5.31
C TYR A 244 -5.22 1.38 -4.85
N ALA A 245 -6.54 1.19 -4.73
CA ALA A 245 -7.14 -0.10 -4.42
C ALA A 245 -6.97 -1.13 -5.54
N GLU A 246 -6.67 -0.73 -6.78
CA GLU A 246 -6.35 -1.67 -7.87
C GLU A 246 -5.00 -2.36 -7.65
N THR A 247 -3.99 -1.62 -7.17
CA THR A 247 -2.61 -2.12 -7.08
C THR A 247 -2.24 -2.65 -5.70
N SER A 248 -2.85 -2.16 -4.61
CA SER A 248 -2.49 -2.57 -3.25
C SER A 248 -2.64 -4.07 -2.97
N PRO A 249 -3.72 -4.76 -3.40
CA PRO A 249 -3.80 -6.21 -3.27
C PRO A 249 -2.68 -6.94 -3.98
N GLU A 250 -2.34 -6.51 -5.19
CA GLU A 250 -1.27 -7.11 -5.99
C GLU A 250 0.08 -7.01 -5.28
N MET A 251 0.42 -5.84 -4.74
CA MET A 251 1.68 -5.66 -4.00
C MET A 251 1.77 -6.58 -2.78
N THR A 252 0.66 -6.79 -2.07
CA THR A 252 0.59 -7.74 -0.95
C THR A 252 0.78 -9.18 -1.43
N MET A 253 0.03 -9.59 -2.45
CA MET A 253 -0.01 -10.95 -2.95
C MET A 253 1.32 -11.38 -3.57
N PHE A 254 1.88 -10.57 -4.45
CA PHE A 254 3.16 -10.89 -5.09
C PHE A 254 4.33 -10.69 -4.15
N GLY A 255 4.27 -9.73 -3.23
CA GLY A 255 5.24 -9.64 -2.13
C GLY A 255 5.29 -10.91 -1.30
N GLN A 256 4.13 -11.51 -0.98
CA GLN A 256 4.06 -12.78 -0.24
C GLN A 256 4.64 -13.94 -1.05
N LEU A 257 4.32 -14.06 -2.34
CA LEU A 257 4.90 -15.08 -3.21
C LEU A 257 6.42 -14.99 -3.31
N ILE A 258 6.97 -13.76 -3.33
CA ILE A 258 8.41 -13.53 -3.29
C ILE A 258 8.99 -14.02 -1.95
N LEU A 259 8.37 -13.66 -0.82
CA LEU A 259 8.83 -14.09 0.51
C LEU A 259 8.82 -15.61 0.65
N ASP A 260 7.82 -16.29 0.09
CA ASP A 260 7.70 -17.75 0.12
C ASP A 260 8.78 -18.42 -0.75
N ALA A 261 9.12 -17.82 -1.91
CA ALA A 261 10.19 -18.31 -2.78
C ALA A 261 11.61 -18.10 -2.22
N LEU A 262 11.75 -17.28 -1.16
CA LEU A 262 13.01 -17.02 -0.45
C LEU A 262 13.21 -17.91 0.79
N ARG A 263 12.29 -18.81 1.08
CA ARG A 263 12.38 -19.79 2.18
C ARG A 263 13.19 -21.01 1.77
#